data_1d09ac91aa77b53ef460db946932f736
#
_entry.id   1d09ac91aa77b53ef460db946932f736
#
_cell.length_a   1.000
_cell.length_b   1.000
_cell.length_c   1.000
_cell.angle_alpha   90.00
_cell.angle_beta   90.00
_cell.angle_gamma   90.00
#
_symmetry.space_group_name_H-M   'P 1'
#
loop_
_entity.id
_entity.type
_entity.pdbx_description
1 polymer ?
#
loop_
_entity_poly.entity_id
_entity_poly.type
_entity_poly.pdbx_seq_one_letter_code
_entity_poly.pdbx_strand_id
1 'polypeptide(L)'
;ANLMTLWLGQDGFDYAFQADYATLWQHEIDGIREVAGHDPDCLISLEYKPNEPRSYSLMPDAATTLLAIREIGLPNLGVTLDFAHVLYADEQPAFAAALVARHSKLLGVHLNDGYAKRDDGLMVGAVHTLQTIELLRQIRRDGYAGAIYFDTFPDMTGLDPVHECEVNIATVKRMLRVVERLERDNRLSTAIDRQDAVASQAIIQEAMLGPEN
;
A
#
# COMPACT_ATOMS: atom_id res chain seq x y z
N ALA A 1 0.82 16.12 16.37
CA ALA A 1 0.81 14.83 15.68
C ALA A 1 2.22 14.24 15.74
N ASN A 2 2.34 12.94 15.84
CA ASN A 2 3.63 12.23 15.86
C ASN A 2 3.91 11.47 14.55
N LEU A 3 2.99 11.58 13.59
CA LEU A 3 3.10 11.05 12.23
C LEU A 3 2.45 12.01 11.25
N MET A 4 3.10 12.27 10.14
CA MET A 4 2.59 13.02 9.01
C MET A 4 2.82 12.22 7.73
N THR A 5 1.79 12.07 6.90
CA THR A 5 1.89 11.47 5.58
C THR A 5 2.02 12.58 4.53
N LEU A 6 2.99 12.43 3.66
CA LEU A 6 3.21 13.28 2.50
C LEU A 6 2.78 12.53 1.24
N TRP A 7 1.70 12.98 0.65
CA TRP A 7 1.33 12.64 -0.72
C TRP A 7 1.79 13.77 -1.64
N LEU A 8 2.70 13.47 -2.56
CA LEU A 8 3.40 14.45 -3.37
C LEU A 8 2.68 14.63 -4.71
N GLY A 9 1.54 15.29 -4.69
CA GLY A 9 0.67 15.45 -5.85
C GLY A 9 1.21 16.36 -6.96
N GLN A 10 2.30 17.08 -6.72
CA GLN A 10 2.90 18.05 -7.67
C GLN A 10 4.34 17.69 -8.06
N ASP A 11 4.87 16.58 -7.58
CA ASP A 11 6.17 16.07 -8.01
C ASP A 11 6.10 15.49 -9.44
N GLY A 12 7.16 15.64 -10.23
CA GLY A 12 7.23 15.00 -11.54
C GLY A 12 7.08 15.95 -12.72
N PHE A 13 6.66 15.40 -13.86
CA PHE A 13 6.62 16.11 -15.14
C PHE A 13 5.60 15.49 -16.11
N ASP A 14 5.25 16.24 -17.16
CA ASP A 14 4.31 15.81 -18.19
C ASP A 14 4.96 15.68 -19.58
N TYR A 15 5.96 16.53 -19.90
CA TYR A 15 6.53 16.64 -21.22
C TYR A 15 8.02 16.31 -21.23
N ALA A 16 8.49 15.67 -22.30
CA ALA A 16 9.92 15.58 -22.60
C ALA A 16 10.55 16.98 -22.67
N PHE A 17 11.75 17.12 -22.11
CA PHE A 17 12.48 18.41 -22.01
C PHE A 17 11.81 19.48 -21.14
N GLN A 18 10.83 19.12 -20.34
CA GLN A 18 10.19 20.05 -19.40
C GLN A 18 11.11 20.43 -18.25
N ALA A 19 11.96 19.52 -17.81
CA ALA A 19 12.86 19.70 -16.67
C ALA A 19 14.19 18.96 -16.86
N ASP A 20 15.21 19.43 -16.13
CA ASP A 20 16.39 18.63 -15.84
C ASP A 20 16.05 17.61 -14.77
N TYR A 21 16.06 16.32 -15.12
CA TYR A 21 15.58 15.26 -14.23
C TYR A 21 16.44 15.06 -12.99
N ALA A 22 17.75 15.26 -13.09
CA ALA A 22 18.65 15.15 -11.95
C ALA A 22 18.41 16.29 -10.95
N THR A 23 18.21 17.50 -11.44
CA THR A 23 17.85 18.66 -10.63
C THR A 23 16.48 18.48 -9.98
N LEU A 24 15.49 17.97 -10.73
CA LEU A 24 14.15 17.74 -10.22
C LEU A 24 14.16 16.71 -9.07
N TRP A 25 14.87 15.59 -9.27
CA TRP A 25 15.08 14.60 -8.22
C TRP A 25 15.77 15.18 -6.98
N GLN A 26 16.84 15.98 -7.18
CA GLN A 26 17.55 16.60 -6.07
C GLN A 26 16.66 17.55 -5.26
N HIS A 27 15.81 18.34 -5.92
CA HIS A 27 14.85 19.22 -5.24
C HIS A 27 13.86 18.43 -4.37
N GLU A 28 13.38 17.28 -4.88
CA GLU A 28 12.49 16.38 -4.13
C GLU A 28 13.17 15.82 -2.88
N ILE A 29 14.39 15.30 -3.05
CA ILE A 29 15.21 14.77 -1.94
C ILE A 29 15.49 15.84 -0.88
N ASP A 30 15.85 17.06 -1.31
CA ASP A 30 16.16 18.16 -0.40
C ASP A 30 14.90 18.66 0.32
N GLY A 31 13.77 18.77 -0.37
CA GLY A 31 12.50 19.18 0.21
C GLY A 31 12.01 18.19 1.28
N ILE A 32 12.03 16.89 0.99
CA ILE A 32 11.65 15.86 1.97
C ILE A 32 12.64 15.85 3.16
N ARG A 33 13.94 16.00 2.89
CA ARG A 33 14.97 16.07 3.93
C ARG A 33 14.74 17.27 4.86
N GLU A 34 14.40 18.43 4.32
CA GLU A 34 14.08 19.64 5.09
C GLU A 34 12.86 19.40 5.99
N VAL A 35 11.76 18.86 5.45
CA VAL A 35 10.55 18.55 6.21
C VAL A 35 10.83 17.52 7.30
N ALA A 36 11.48 16.41 6.98
CA ALA A 36 11.78 15.36 7.95
C ALA A 36 12.83 15.78 8.99
N GLY A 37 13.75 16.66 8.62
CA GLY A 37 14.77 17.20 9.54
C GLY A 37 14.24 18.29 10.46
N HIS A 38 13.06 18.88 10.18
CA HIS A 38 12.50 19.95 10.99
C HIS A 38 12.11 19.49 12.40
N ASP A 39 11.52 18.31 12.51
CA ASP A 39 11.18 17.66 13.78
C ASP A 39 11.55 16.17 13.73
N PRO A 40 12.71 15.79 14.26
CA PRO A 40 13.17 14.40 14.24
C PRO A 40 12.28 13.42 15.02
N ASP A 41 11.45 13.90 15.95
CA ASP A 41 10.52 13.09 16.74
C ASP A 41 9.20 12.84 15.99
N CYS A 42 8.90 13.61 14.93
CA CYS A 42 7.78 13.39 14.06
C CYS A 42 8.15 12.36 12.96
N LEU A 43 7.40 11.29 12.86
CA LEU A 43 7.53 10.33 11.75
C LEU A 43 6.96 10.95 10.46
N ILE A 44 7.69 10.81 9.37
CA ILE A 44 7.27 11.27 8.05
C ILE A 44 7.09 10.06 7.14
N SER A 45 5.89 9.89 6.64
CA SER A 45 5.53 8.80 5.75
C SER A 45 5.35 9.29 4.32
N LEU A 46 6.03 8.67 3.38
CA LEU A 46 5.87 8.97 1.96
C LEU A 46 4.81 8.05 1.36
N GLU A 47 3.79 8.64 0.76
CA GLU A 47 2.76 7.93 0.03
C GLU A 47 2.98 8.13 -1.47
N TYR A 48 3.43 7.10 -2.14
CA TYR A 48 3.73 7.15 -3.56
C TYR A 48 2.51 6.90 -4.45
N LYS A 49 2.57 7.44 -5.66
CA LYS A 49 1.56 7.24 -6.70
C LYS A 49 2.22 7.34 -8.07
N PRO A 50 1.93 6.45 -9.04
CA PRO A 50 2.66 6.40 -10.32
C PRO A 50 2.47 7.66 -11.19
N ASN A 51 1.29 8.25 -11.15
CA ASN A 51 0.95 9.50 -11.86
C ASN A 51 -0.28 10.15 -11.21
N GLU A 52 -1.02 11.03 -11.94
CA GLU A 52 -2.15 11.80 -11.42
C GLU A 52 -1.79 12.75 -10.25
N PRO A 53 -1.97 14.07 -10.47
CA PRO A 53 -2.48 14.72 -11.70
C PRO A 53 -1.44 14.89 -12.82
N ARG A 54 -0.14 14.65 -12.57
CA ARG A 54 0.92 14.69 -13.59
C ARG A 54 1.05 13.34 -14.30
N SER A 55 1.73 13.33 -15.47
CA SER A 55 1.91 12.11 -16.25
C SER A 55 2.98 11.18 -15.67
N TYR A 56 4.02 11.75 -15.05
CA TYR A 56 5.13 10.99 -14.48
C TYR A 56 5.48 11.53 -13.11
N SER A 57 5.28 10.70 -12.07
CA SER A 57 5.77 10.97 -10.72
C SER A 57 7.26 10.72 -10.59
N LEU A 58 7.91 11.40 -9.65
CA LEU A 58 9.29 11.07 -9.26
C LEU A 58 9.35 9.83 -8.37
N MET A 59 8.32 9.56 -7.59
CA MET A 59 8.18 8.36 -6.77
C MET A 59 6.95 7.55 -7.23
N PRO A 60 7.06 6.79 -8.33
CA PRO A 60 5.92 6.09 -8.90
C PRO A 60 5.61 4.72 -8.24
N ASP A 61 6.56 4.17 -7.48
CA ASP A 61 6.52 2.81 -6.95
C ASP A 61 7.30 2.68 -5.62
N ALA A 62 7.15 1.52 -4.97
CA ALA A 62 7.81 1.22 -3.71
C ALA A 62 9.34 1.27 -3.82
N ALA A 63 9.92 0.75 -4.88
CA ALA A 63 11.37 0.65 -5.04
C ALA A 63 12.01 2.05 -5.17
N THR A 64 11.43 2.93 -5.97
CA THR A 64 11.89 4.31 -6.15
C THR A 64 11.73 5.11 -4.86
N THR A 65 10.61 4.93 -4.14
CA THR A 65 10.40 5.57 -2.83
C THR A 65 11.42 5.11 -1.79
N LEU A 66 11.76 3.82 -1.76
CA LEU A 66 12.81 3.30 -0.88
C LEU A 66 14.20 3.83 -1.26
N LEU A 67 14.48 4.04 -2.54
CA LEU A 67 15.70 4.70 -3.01
C LEU A 67 15.80 6.13 -2.46
N ALA A 68 14.72 6.90 -2.56
CA ALA A 68 14.65 8.26 -2.01
C ALA A 68 14.89 8.29 -0.49
N ILE A 69 14.20 7.43 0.26
CA ILE A 69 14.36 7.32 1.72
C ILE A 69 15.82 7.00 2.07
N ARG A 70 16.45 6.09 1.34
CA ARG A 70 17.85 5.73 1.55
C ARG A 70 18.80 6.90 1.25
N GLU A 71 18.54 7.67 0.20
CA GLU A 71 19.37 8.83 -0.19
C GLU A 71 19.21 9.99 0.80
N ILE A 72 17.99 10.22 1.30
CA ILE A 72 17.72 11.22 2.35
C ILE A 72 18.45 10.85 3.65
N GLY A 73 18.39 9.58 4.06
CA GLY A 73 19.16 9.03 5.18
C GLY A 73 18.69 9.42 6.57
N LEU A 74 17.47 9.94 6.73
CA LEU A 74 16.91 10.30 8.03
C LEU A 74 16.11 9.14 8.65
N PRO A 75 16.25 8.88 9.98
CA PRO A 75 15.68 7.70 10.61
C PRO A 75 14.16 7.77 10.85
N ASN A 76 13.57 8.96 10.76
CA ASN A 76 12.13 9.19 10.97
C ASN A 76 11.28 9.08 9.69
N LEU A 77 11.89 8.64 8.58
CA LEU A 77 11.20 8.38 7.31
C LEU A 77 10.64 6.96 7.23
N GLY A 78 9.52 6.81 6.53
CA GLY A 78 8.92 5.54 6.16
C GLY A 78 7.92 5.70 5.01
N VAL A 79 7.10 4.68 4.79
CA VAL A 79 6.17 4.61 3.66
C VAL A 79 4.74 4.41 4.17
N THR A 80 3.80 5.13 3.59
CA THR A 80 2.38 4.78 3.56
C THR A 80 2.10 4.05 2.26
N LEU A 81 1.57 2.83 2.38
CA LEU A 81 1.21 2.01 1.26
C LEU A 81 -0.29 2.14 1.01
N ASP A 82 -0.65 2.78 -0.10
CA ASP A 82 -2.02 2.83 -0.58
C ASP A 82 -2.27 1.68 -1.56
N PHE A 83 -3.32 0.89 -1.31
CA PHE A 83 -3.58 -0.33 -2.06
C PHE A 83 -3.92 -0.06 -3.54
N ALA A 84 -4.74 0.96 -3.82
CA ALA A 84 -5.07 1.33 -5.20
C ALA A 84 -3.85 1.90 -5.94
N HIS A 85 -2.99 2.68 -5.26
CA HIS A 85 -1.75 3.18 -5.85
C HIS A 85 -0.79 2.06 -6.23
N VAL A 86 -0.64 1.05 -5.36
CA VAL A 86 0.19 -0.14 -5.63
C VAL A 86 -0.33 -0.90 -6.85
N LEU A 87 -1.64 -1.16 -6.92
CA LEU A 87 -2.25 -1.80 -8.08
C LEU A 87 -2.05 -0.97 -9.36
N TYR A 88 -2.20 0.35 -9.25
CA TYR A 88 -2.03 1.28 -10.34
C TYR A 88 -0.58 1.37 -10.83
N ALA A 89 0.39 1.15 -9.93
CA ALA A 89 1.80 1.02 -10.26
C ALA A 89 2.18 -0.33 -10.88
N ASP A 90 1.21 -1.22 -11.13
CA ASP A 90 1.44 -2.59 -11.60
C ASP A 90 2.33 -3.41 -10.63
N GLU A 91 2.23 -3.11 -9.34
CA GLU A 91 2.95 -3.83 -8.28
C GLU A 91 2.04 -4.87 -7.61
N GLN A 92 2.65 -5.87 -7.00
CA GLN A 92 1.95 -6.84 -6.17
C GLN A 92 1.94 -6.34 -4.70
N PRO A 93 0.76 -6.06 -4.09
CA PRO A 93 0.67 -5.33 -2.83
C PRO A 93 1.40 -5.99 -1.65
N ALA A 94 1.31 -7.30 -1.50
CA ALA A 94 2.01 -7.99 -0.42
C ALA A 94 3.53 -7.97 -0.61
N PHE A 95 4.02 -8.00 -1.85
CA PHE A 95 5.44 -7.89 -2.15
C PHE A 95 5.95 -6.47 -1.89
N ALA A 96 5.22 -5.44 -2.30
CA ALA A 96 5.57 -4.05 -2.00
C ALA A 96 5.65 -3.83 -0.46
N ALA A 97 4.68 -4.33 0.31
CA ALA A 97 4.70 -4.26 1.76
C ALA A 97 5.94 -4.97 2.36
N ALA A 98 6.27 -6.16 1.89
CA ALA A 98 7.45 -6.90 2.33
C ALA A 98 8.77 -6.16 2.04
N LEU A 99 8.89 -5.50 0.87
CA LEU A 99 10.05 -4.66 0.53
C LEU A 99 10.15 -3.46 1.48
N VAL A 100 9.04 -2.77 1.72
CA VAL A 100 8.98 -1.63 2.64
C VAL A 100 9.39 -2.06 4.05
N ALA A 101 8.81 -3.14 4.58
CA ALA A 101 9.13 -3.64 5.92
C ALA A 101 10.61 -4.06 6.06
N ARG A 102 11.20 -4.59 4.99
CA ARG A 102 12.60 -5.03 4.98
C ARG A 102 13.61 -3.87 4.92
N HIS A 103 13.30 -2.81 4.18
CA HIS A 103 14.26 -1.76 3.83
C HIS A 103 13.98 -0.41 4.49
N SER A 104 12.78 -0.24 5.09
CA SER A 104 12.34 0.98 5.75
C SER A 104 11.32 0.65 6.84
N LYS A 105 10.36 1.54 7.07
CA LYS A 105 9.23 1.39 8.00
C LYS A 105 7.92 1.51 7.22
N LEU A 106 7.03 0.55 7.41
CA LEU A 106 5.64 0.72 7.00
C LEU A 106 4.94 1.53 8.09
N LEU A 107 4.64 2.80 7.80
CA LEU A 107 4.08 3.74 8.77
C LEU A 107 2.57 3.93 8.63
N GLY A 108 2.03 3.67 7.43
CA GLY A 108 0.61 3.75 7.13
C GLY A 108 0.18 2.70 6.12
N VAL A 109 -1.07 2.30 6.20
CA VAL A 109 -1.73 1.48 5.18
C VAL A 109 -3.08 2.12 4.87
N HIS A 110 -3.25 2.56 3.63
CA HIS A 110 -4.53 2.98 3.09
C HIS A 110 -5.17 1.81 2.35
N LEU A 111 -6.36 1.41 2.77
CA LEU A 111 -7.12 0.37 2.12
C LEU A 111 -8.30 0.98 1.35
N ASN A 112 -8.34 0.64 0.10
CA ASN A 112 -9.35 0.91 -0.88
C ASN A 112 -9.34 -0.23 -1.90
N ASP A 113 -9.86 -0.01 -3.08
CA ASP A 113 -9.72 -0.91 -4.23
C ASP A 113 -9.82 -0.11 -5.53
N GLY A 114 -9.52 -0.72 -6.65
CA GLY A 114 -9.58 -0.11 -7.96
C GLY A 114 -9.39 -1.12 -9.08
N TYR A 115 -9.52 -0.64 -10.31
CA TYR A 115 -9.30 -1.48 -11.52
C TYR A 115 -7.87 -1.40 -12.05
N ALA A 116 -6.92 -0.87 -11.28
CA ALA A 116 -5.52 -0.70 -11.66
C ALA A 116 -5.29 0.19 -12.91
N LYS A 117 -6.23 1.06 -13.23
CA LYS A 117 -6.16 2.00 -14.36
C LYS A 117 -6.02 3.45 -13.94
N ARG A 118 -6.36 3.73 -12.73
CA ARG A 118 -6.31 5.01 -12.04
C ARG A 118 -6.51 4.76 -10.55
N ASP A 119 -6.42 5.80 -9.76
CA ASP A 119 -6.86 5.78 -8.39
C ASP A 119 -8.40 5.84 -8.34
N ASP A 120 -9.04 4.70 -8.15
CA ASP A 120 -10.50 4.59 -8.20
C ASP A 120 -11.18 4.86 -6.84
N GLY A 121 -10.47 4.71 -5.73
CA GLY A 121 -11.02 4.90 -4.38
C GLY A 121 -12.22 4.02 -4.06
N LEU A 122 -12.28 2.79 -4.59
CA LEU A 122 -13.40 1.88 -4.36
C LEU A 122 -13.35 1.25 -2.97
N MET A 123 -14.47 0.72 -2.52
CA MET A 123 -14.56 0.01 -1.25
C MET A 123 -13.65 -1.21 -1.21
N VAL A 124 -13.09 -1.49 -0.04
CA VAL A 124 -12.13 -2.57 0.19
C VAL A 124 -12.63 -3.93 -0.30
N GLY A 125 -11.84 -4.58 -1.15
CA GLY A 125 -12.11 -5.91 -1.67
C GLY A 125 -13.21 -5.99 -2.71
N ALA A 126 -13.61 -4.84 -3.30
CA ALA A 126 -14.63 -4.79 -4.34
C ALA A 126 -14.20 -5.48 -5.65
N VAL A 127 -12.90 -5.44 -5.95
CA VAL A 127 -12.30 -6.00 -7.18
C VAL A 127 -11.20 -7.00 -6.83
N HIS A 128 -10.25 -6.65 -5.95
CA HIS A 128 -9.04 -7.42 -5.65
C HIS A 128 -9.07 -8.06 -4.26
N THR A 129 -10.16 -8.75 -3.91
CA THR A 129 -10.35 -9.41 -2.61
C THR A 129 -9.16 -10.31 -2.22
N LEU A 130 -8.62 -11.07 -3.15
CA LEU A 130 -7.53 -12.02 -2.89
C LEU A 130 -6.22 -11.28 -2.55
N GLN A 131 -5.86 -10.28 -3.33
CA GLN A 131 -4.66 -9.47 -3.09
C GLN A 131 -4.78 -8.67 -1.79
N THR A 132 -5.98 -8.20 -1.42
CA THR A 132 -6.21 -7.55 -0.13
C THR A 132 -5.97 -8.51 1.03
N ILE A 133 -6.47 -9.76 0.97
CA ILE A 133 -6.22 -10.79 1.99
C ILE A 133 -4.72 -11.10 2.08
N GLU A 134 -4.03 -11.20 0.96
CA GLU A 134 -2.60 -11.47 0.91
C GLU A 134 -1.79 -10.31 1.53
N LEU A 135 -2.14 -9.06 1.20
CA LEU A 135 -1.54 -7.88 1.84
C LEU A 135 -1.76 -7.89 3.35
N LEU A 136 -3.00 -8.10 3.82
CA LEU A 136 -3.32 -8.16 5.26
C LEU A 136 -2.52 -9.27 5.97
N ARG A 137 -2.32 -10.40 5.31
CA ARG A 137 -1.47 -11.48 5.83
C ARG A 137 -0.01 -11.04 5.92
N GLN A 138 0.51 -10.38 4.88
CA GLN A 138 1.91 -9.95 4.83
C GLN A 138 2.20 -8.90 5.91
N ILE A 139 1.43 -7.83 5.99
CA ILE A 139 1.66 -6.78 6.98
C ILE A 139 1.55 -7.30 8.43
N ARG A 140 0.68 -8.28 8.67
CA ARG A 140 0.61 -8.96 9.98
C ARG A 140 1.89 -9.74 10.29
N ARG A 141 2.45 -10.46 9.31
CA ARG A 141 3.72 -11.19 9.46
C ARG A 141 4.91 -10.27 9.68
N ASP A 142 4.88 -9.10 9.07
CA ASP A 142 5.90 -8.05 9.24
C ASP A 142 5.75 -7.29 10.56
N GLY A 143 4.71 -7.60 11.36
CA GLY A 143 4.48 -6.98 12.67
C GLY A 143 3.91 -5.57 12.61
N TYR A 144 3.25 -5.19 11.51
CA TYR A 144 2.59 -3.90 11.41
C TYR A 144 1.49 -3.77 12.48
N ALA A 145 1.61 -2.72 13.28
CA ALA A 145 0.67 -2.38 14.36
C ALA A 145 0.09 -0.96 14.24
N GLY A 146 0.30 -0.32 13.08
CA GLY A 146 -0.22 1.00 12.77
C GLY A 146 -1.71 0.99 12.42
N ALA A 147 -2.24 2.18 12.14
CA ALA A 147 -3.62 2.34 11.71
C ALA A 147 -3.80 1.89 10.25
N ILE A 148 -4.97 1.33 9.96
CA ILE A 148 -5.46 1.12 8.61
C ILE A 148 -6.50 2.20 8.35
N TYR A 149 -6.28 2.99 7.31
CA TYR A 149 -7.20 4.03 6.85
C TYR A 149 -7.97 3.53 5.64
N PHE A 150 -9.21 3.99 5.49
CA PHE A 150 -9.97 3.80 4.28
C PHE A 150 -9.87 5.07 3.44
N ASP A 151 -9.08 5.01 2.38
CA ASP A 151 -8.99 6.07 1.40
C ASP A 151 -9.94 5.76 0.25
N THR A 152 -11.23 5.92 0.56
CA THR A 152 -12.32 5.65 -0.38
C THR A 152 -13.05 6.95 -0.67
N PHE A 153 -13.33 7.20 -1.96
CA PHE A 153 -13.98 8.43 -2.42
C PHE A 153 -14.99 8.16 -3.54
N PRO A 154 -16.08 7.43 -3.27
CA PRO A 154 -17.10 7.12 -4.28
C PRO A 154 -17.94 8.36 -4.57
N ASP A 155 -17.46 9.22 -5.47
CA ASP A 155 -18.02 10.54 -5.74
C ASP A 155 -19.29 10.54 -6.62
N MET A 156 -19.59 9.43 -7.32
CA MET A 156 -20.65 9.40 -8.31
C MET A 156 -22.04 9.01 -7.78
N THR A 157 -22.17 8.55 -6.54
CA THR A 157 -23.37 7.87 -6.06
C THR A 157 -24.05 8.49 -4.84
N GLY A 158 -23.47 9.52 -4.23
CA GLY A 158 -24.02 10.14 -3.02
C GLY A 158 -24.15 9.16 -1.85
N LEU A 159 -23.18 8.28 -1.67
CA LEU A 159 -23.17 7.29 -0.59
C LEU A 159 -23.10 7.95 0.79
N ASP A 160 -23.68 7.29 1.78
CA ASP A 160 -23.50 7.66 3.18
C ASP A 160 -22.07 7.25 3.62
N PRO A 161 -21.17 8.19 3.90
CA PRO A 161 -19.77 7.89 4.24
C PRO A 161 -19.62 7.12 5.56
N VAL A 162 -20.58 7.27 6.49
CA VAL A 162 -20.57 6.52 7.74
C VAL A 162 -20.87 5.04 7.46
N HIS A 163 -21.93 4.77 6.70
CA HIS A 163 -22.28 3.40 6.33
C HIS A 163 -21.20 2.73 5.47
N GLU A 164 -20.59 3.46 4.56
CA GLU A 164 -19.45 2.98 3.78
C GLU A 164 -18.28 2.55 4.68
N CYS A 165 -17.91 3.40 5.63
CA CYS A 165 -16.85 3.09 6.59
C CYS A 165 -17.19 1.85 7.43
N GLU A 166 -18.44 1.72 7.91
CA GLU A 166 -18.91 0.55 8.66
C GLU A 166 -18.79 -0.75 7.83
N VAL A 167 -19.15 -0.70 6.55
CA VAL A 167 -19.02 -1.85 5.64
C VAL A 167 -17.56 -2.20 5.38
N ASN A 168 -16.69 -1.21 5.15
CA ASN A 168 -15.26 -1.42 4.99
C ASN A 168 -14.64 -2.06 6.26
N ILE A 169 -14.97 -1.57 7.45
CA ILE A 169 -14.55 -2.17 8.72
C ILE A 169 -15.01 -3.64 8.83
N ALA A 170 -16.27 -3.90 8.51
CA ALA A 170 -16.81 -5.27 8.57
C ALA A 170 -16.12 -6.19 7.57
N THR A 171 -15.81 -5.70 6.38
CA THR A 171 -15.10 -6.43 5.33
C THR A 171 -13.68 -6.78 5.77
N VAL A 172 -12.91 -5.81 6.25
CA VAL A 172 -11.53 -6.04 6.74
C VAL A 172 -11.54 -7.03 7.91
N LYS A 173 -12.47 -6.92 8.86
CA LYS A 173 -12.61 -7.89 9.94
C LYS A 173 -12.91 -9.31 9.45
N ARG A 174 -13.68 -9.47 8.36
CA ARG A 174 -13.92 -10.79 7.74
C ARG A 174 -12.65 -11.33 7.08
N MET A 175 -11.93 -10.49 6.33
CA MET A 175 -10.65 -10.84 5.69
C MET A 175 -9.60 -11.24 6.73
N LEU A 176 -9.48 -10.52 7.84
CA LEU A 176 -8.57 -10.87 8.93
C LEU A 176 -8.90 -12.24 9.55
N ARG A 177 -10.18 -12.65 9.63
CA ARG A 177 -10.53 -14.02 10.04
C ARG A 177 -10.10 -15.08 9.02
N VAL A 178 -10.10 -14.74 7.72
CA VAL A 178 -9.51 -15.61 6.68
C VAL A 178 -8.01 -15.73 6.90
N VAL A 179 -7.32 -14.60 7.10
CA VAL A 179 -5.88 -14.57 7.41
C VAL A 179 -5.57 -15.43 8.62
N GLU A 180 -6.35 -15.35 9.70
CA GLU A 180 -6.16 -16.18 10.90
C GLU A 180 -6.31 -17.67 10.62
N ARG A 181 -7.25 -18.08 9.77
CA ARG A 181 -7.38 -19.47 9.34
C ARG A 181 -6.17 -19.93 8.56
N LEU A 182 -5.72 -19.13 7.60
CA LEU A 182 -4.55 -19.41 6.76
C LEU A 182 -3.25 -19.51 7.58
N GLU A 183 -3.08 -18.67 8.60
CA GLU A 183 -1.89 -18.69 9.45
C GLU A 183 -1.84 -19.91 10.40
N ARG A 184 -3.01 -20.50 10.71
CA ARG A 184 -3.10 -21.75 11.50
C ARG A 184 -2.95 -23.00 10.66
N ASP A 185 -3.02 -22.90 9.34
CA ASP A 185 -2.96 -24.04 8.42
C ASP A 185 -1.54 -24.25 7.88
N ASN A 186 -0.85 -25.21 8.48
CA ASN A 186 0.52 -25.56 8.06
C ASN A 186 0.60 -26.10 6.63
N ARG A 187 -0.52 -26.51 6.01
CA ARG A 187 -0.55 -26.94 4.61
C ARG A 187 -0.15 -25.79 3.69
N LEU A 188 -0.58 -24.54 4.01
CA LEU A 188 -0.26 -23.38 3.19
C LEU A 188 1.24 -23.09 3.19
N SER A 189 1.91 -23.08 4.34
CA SER A 189 3.37 -22.86 4.39
C SER A 189 4.12 -23.95 3.62
N THR A 190 3.70 -25.19 3.74
CA THR A 190 4.28 -26.33 3.01
C THR A 190 4.09 -26.18 1.49
N ALA A 191 2.91 -25.73 1.04
CA ALA A 191 2.64 -25.48 -0.38
C ALA A 191 3.50 -24.33 -0.93
N ILE A 192 3.63 -23.25 -0.17
CA ILE A 192 4.48 -22.09 -0.52
C ILE A 192 5.95 -22.53 -0.64
N ASP A 193 6.49 -23.26 0.33
CA ASP A 193 7.89 -23.75 0.34
C ASP A 193 8.19 -24.65 -0.88
N ARG A 194 7.19 -25.37 -1.36
CA ARG A 194 7.27 -26.24 -2.55
C ARG A 194 6.93 -25.52 -3.85
N GLN A 195 6.53 -24.26 -3.79
CA GLN A 195 6.00 -23.50 -4.93
C GLN A 195 4.81 -24.21 -5.61
N ASP A 196 4.00 -24.93 -4.82
CA ASP A 196 2.81 -25.62 -5.29
C ASP A 196 1.62 -24.65 -5.31
N ALA A 197 1.46 -23.98 -6.45
CA ALA A 197 0.39 -23.00 -6.65
C ALA A 197 -1.01 -23.67 -6.60
N VAL A 198 -1.14 -24.92 -7.04
CA VAL A 198 -2.43 -25.62 -7.04
C VAL A 198 -2.88 -25.91 -5.62
N ALA A 199 -1.99 -26.47 -4.79
CA ALA A 199 -2.27 -26.72 -3.38
C ALA A 199 -2.53 -25.40 -2.62
N SER A 200 -1.74 -24.34 -2.88
CA SER A 200 -1.94 -23.03 -2.25
C SER A 200 -3.34 -22.47 -2.58
N GLN A 201 -3.76 -22.50 -3.84
CA GLN A 201 -5.07 -22.01 -4.25
C GLN A 201 -6.22 -22.82 -3.65
N ALA A 202 -6.11 -24.14 -3.57
CA ALA A 202 -7.14 -24.97 -2.94
C ALA A 202 -7.33 -24.61 -1.45
N ILE A 203 -6.23 -24.44 -0.71
CA ILE A 203 -6.25 -24.05 0.70
C ILE A 203 -6.86 -22.66 0.90
N ILE A 204 -6.51 -21.71 0.04
CA ILE A 204 -7.03 -20.35 0.09
C ILE A 204 -8.54 -20.34 -0.18
N GLN A 205 -8.99 -21.07 -1.21
CA GLN A 205 -10.42 -21.19 -1.52
C GLN A 205 -11.21 -21.84 -0.36
N GLU A 206 -10.68 -22.92 0.25
CA GLU A 206 -11.29 -23.53 1.44
C GLU A 206 -11.39 -22.52 2.59
N ALA A 207 -10.35 -21.72 2.84
CA ALA A 207 -10.35 -20.72 3.90
C ALA A 207 -11.33 -19.57 3.65
N MET A 208 -11.57 -19.21 2.38
CA MET A 208 -12.47 -18.12 2.00
C MET A 208 -13.94 -18.56 1.94
N LEU A 209 -14.21 -19.68 1.30
CA LEU A 209 -15.56 -20.13 0.93
C LEU A 209 -16.10 -21.24 1.83
N GLY A 210 -15.25 -21.86 2.63
CA GLY A 210 -15.58 -23.05 3.42
C GLY A 210 -15.23 -24.33 2.66
N PRO A 211 -15.26 -25.49 3.37
CA PRO A 211 -15.00 -26.79 2.76
C PRO A 211 -16.11 -27.14 1.74
N GLU A 212 -15.74 -27.92 0.72
CA GLU A 212 -16.73 -28.56 -0.15
C GLU A 212 -17.58 -29.53 0.69
N ASN A 213 -18.92 -29.44 0.56
CA ASN A 213 -19.87 -30.34 1.23
C ASN A 213 -19.92 -31.71 0.54
#